data_7d8a033dc0684ad3fb2166a5533056ca
#
_entry.id   7d8a033dc0684ad3fb2166a5533056ca
#
_cell.length_a   1.000
_cell.length_b   1.000
_cell.length_c   1.000
_cell.angle_alpha   90.00
_cell.angle_beta   90.00
_cell.angle_gamma   90.00
#
_symmetry.space_group_name_H-M   'P 1'
#
loop_
_entity.id
_entity.type
_entity.pdbx_description
1 polymer ?
#
loop_
_entity_poly.entity_id
_entity_poly.type
_entity_poly.pdbx_seq_one_letter_code
_entity_poly.pdbx_strand_id
1 'polypeptide(L)'
;MSKAAFAPAKVNLFLHVGPTGADGFHAIASWMVFADFGDSVSIAAAEDFAFEIDGPFGGAVPHDPDNLVLQARDAYLTASKIDAAPFRMLLTKRLPPASGIGGGSSDAAAALRLMEAEFEWPIPDLLPLSLGSDVPACFRASPLIAEGRGEVLNVAPYTPELDAVLVNPGVASPTGRVFAAYDASGDVRTADCPDLPPMIGSAEEVAAILSICRNDLEAPAIMLNPEIGEALEILRDQHQTLIARMSGSGATVFALCAGATEAETLAEKMQIWRPDWWVRRVRLGGPWDP
;
A
#
# COMPACT_ATOMS: atom_id res chain seq x y z
N MET A 1 26.17 -5.52 13.41
CA MET A 1 25.52 -6.20 12.25
C MET A 1 24.43 -5.27 11.73
N SER A 2 24.16 -5.25 10.42
CA SER A 2 23.04 -4.51 9.87
C SER A 2 21.73 -5.26 10.16
N LYS A 3 20.69 -4.55 10.63
CA LYS A 3 19.33 -5.06 10.70
C LYS A 3 18.53 -4.48 9.56
N ALA A 4 17.52 -5.19 9.07
CA ALA A 4 16.63 -4.72 8.03
C ALA A 4 15.18 -5.05 8.38
N ALA A 5 14.25 -4.21 7.91
CA ALA A 5 12.82 -4.44 7.98
C ALA A 5 12.21 -4.34 6.59
N PHE A 6 11.30 -5.26 6.28
CA PHE A 6 10.56 -5.26 5.03
C PHE A 6 9.39 -4.26 5.08
N ALA A 7 9.19 -3.56 3.97
CA ALA A 7 8.14 -2.56 3.76
C ALA A 7 7.22 -3.03 2.62
N PRO A 8 6.25 -3.93 2.88
CA PRO A 8 5.41 -4.53 1.85
C PRO A 8 4.51 -3.52 1.16
N ALA A 9 4.22 -3.71 -0.13
CA ALA A 9 3.18 -2.95 -0.79
C ALA A 9 1.81 -3.27 -0.16
N LYS A 10 1.05 -2.22 0.19
CA LYS A 10 -0.34 -2.34 0.67
C LYS A 10 -1.28 -2.32 -0.54
N VAL A 11 -2.20 -3.26 -0.64
CA VAL A 11 -3.23 -3.29 -1.69
C VAL A 11 -4.61 -3.18 -1.06
N ASN A 12 -5.40 -2.22 -1.55
CA ASN A 12 -6.81 -2.11 -1.21
C ASN A 12 -7.61 -3.02 -2.15
N LEU A 13 -8.13 -4.15 -1.66
CA LEU A 13 -8.98 -5.04 -2.46
C LEU A 13 -10.31 -4.38 -2.82
N PHE A 14 -10.86 -3.58 -1.90
CA PHE A 14 -11.90 -2.59 -2.16
C PHE A 14 -11.63 -1.31 -1.37
N LEU A 15 -12.24 -0.20 -1.79
CA LEU A 15 -12.21 1.08 -1.10
C LEU A 15 -13.54 1.80 -1.29
N HIS A 16 -14.41 1.72 -0.31
CA HIS A 16 -15.63 2.51 -0.25
C HIS A 16 -15.34 3.85 0.41
N VAL A 17 -15.82 4.93 -0.17
CA VAL A 17 -15.57 6.29 0.30
C VAL A 17 -16.90 6.98 0.58
N GLY A 18 -17.08 7.44 1.80
CA GLY A 18 -18.23 8.21 2.24
C GLY A 18 -18.12 9.70 1.90
N PRO A 19 -19.13 10.49 2.28
CA PRO A 19 -19.09 11.93 2.11
C PRO A 19 -18.01 12.55 3.00
N THR A 20 -17.56 13.75 2.62
CA THR A 20 -16.64 14.54 3.46
C THR A 20 -17.30 14.88 4.80
N GLY A 21 -16.63 14.53 5.88
CA GLY A 21 -17.04 14.85 7.24
C GLY A 21 -16.83 16.34 7.61
N ALA A 22 -17.36 16.75 8.76
CA ALA A 22 -17.18 18.11 9.27
C ALA A 22 -15.72 18.47 9.55
N ASP A 23 -14.84 17.49 9.66
CA ASP A 23 -13.40 17.62 9.87
C ASP A 23 -12.59 17.71 8.57
N GLY A 24 -13.27 17.67 7.40
CA GLY A 24 -12.67 17.75 6.08
C GLY A 24 -12.10 16.43 5.55
N PHE A 25 -12.32 15.30 6.24
CA PHE A 25 -11.91 13.97 5.81
C PHE A 25 -13.10 13.11 5.40
N HIS A 26 -12.85 12.12 4.54
CA HIS A 26 -13.83 11.12 4.18
C HIS A 26 -13.78 9.94 5.16
N ALA A 27 -14.94 9.44 5.53
CA ALA A 27 -15.02 8.09 6.09
C ALA A 27 -14.73 7.08 4.97
N ILE A 28 -14.00 6.02 5.29
CA ILE A 28 -13.71 4.93 4.36
C ILE A 28 -14.08 3.58 4.97
N ALA A 29 -14.32 2.59 4.11
CA ALA A 29 -14.22 1.19 4.46
C ALA A 29 -13.38 0.50 3.39
N SER A 30 -12.37 -0.25 3.82
CA SER A 30 -11.41 -0.87 2.89
C SER A 30 -10.88 -2.18 3.43
N TRP A 31 -10.79 -3.17 2.56
CA TRP A 31 -10.06 -4.39 2.83
C TRP A 31 -8.64 -4.25 2.32
N MET A 32 -7.70 -4.21 3.24
CA MET A 32 -6.28 -4.07 2.94
C MET A 32 -5.56 -5.40 3.12
N VAL A 33 -4.73 -5.72 2.16
CA VAL A 33 -3.80 -6.87 2.18
C VAL A 33 -2.40 -6.38 1.79
N PHE A 34 -1.39 -7.21 2.05
CA PHE A 34 0.00 -6.84 1.81
C PHE A 34 0.65 -7.82 0.84
N ALA A 35 1.54 -7.31 -0.02
CA ALA A 35 2.25 -8.10 -1.00
C ALA A 35 3.56 -8.67 -0.43
N ASP A 36 3.99 -9.82 -0.93
CA ASP A 36 5.34 -10.37 -0.69
C ASP A 36 6.44 -9.63 -1.49
N PHE A 37 6.10 -8.46 -2.02
CA PHE A 37 7.00 -7.55 -2.70
C PHE A 37 6.86 -6.14 -2.12
N GLY A 38 7.99 -5.47 -1.92
CA GLY A 38 8.02 -4.15 -1.29
C GLY A 38 9.39 -3.51 -1.26
N ASP A 39 9.48 -2.42 -0.53
CA ASP A 39 10.71 -1.74 -0.20
C ASP A 39 11.39 -2.38 1.01
N SER A 40 12.54 -1.88 1.42
CA SER A 40 13.19 -2.28 2.67
C SER A 40 13.92 -1.11 3.31
N VAL A 41 13.91 -1.07 4.64
CA VAL A 41 14.69 -0.11 5.43
C VAL A 41 15.72 -0.90 6.23
N SER A 42 16.96 -0.46 6.25
CA SER A 42 18.01 -1.04 7.10
C SER A 42 18.68 -0.02 7.98
N ILE A 43 19.22 -0.47 9.12
CA ILE A 43 19.97 0.34 10.08
C ILE A 43 21.33 -0.31 10.34
N ALA A 44 22.37 0.50 10.46
CA ALA A 44 23.70 0.07 10.84
C ALA A 44 24.40 1.16 11.67
N ALA A 45 25.26 0.77 12.60
CA ALA A 45 26.08 1.72 13.35
C ALA A 45 26.95 2.55 12.38
N ALA A 46 27.16 3.83 12.69
CA ALA A 46 27.96 4.77 11.92
C ALA A 46 28.66 5.78 12.85
N GLU A 47 29.62 6.53 12.36
CA GLU A 47 30.26 7.61 13.11
C GLU A 47 29.36 8.85 13.22
N ASP A 48 28.59 9.13 12.15
CA ASP A 48 27.60 10.21 12.09
C ASP A 48 26.28 9.66 11.54
N PHE A 49 25.16 10.36 11.81
CA PHE A 49 23.88 10.01 11.19
C PHE A 49 23.94 10.23 9.68
N ALA A 50 23.52 9.21 8.92
CA ALA A 50 23.36 9.28 7.48
C ALA A 50 22.04 8.63 7.05
N PHE A 51 21.39 9.22 6.05
CA PHE A 51 20.23 8.64 5.37
C PHE A 51 20.55 8.53 3.89
N GLU A 52 20.48 7.31 3.39
CA GLU A 52 20.76 6.96 2.00
C GLU A 52 19.52 6.32 1.37
N ILE A 53 19.31 6.54 0.09
CA ILE A 53 18.24 5.93 -0.67
C ILE A 53 18.83 5.31 -1.93
N ASP A 54 18.49 4.05 -2.17
CA ASP A 54 18.85 3.32 -3.39
C ASP A 54 17.62 2.65 -4.04
N GLY A 55 17.85 1.79 -5.00
CA GLY A 55 16.81 1.07 -5.74
C GLY A 55 16.28 1.82 -6.95
N PRO A 56 15.45 1.14 -7.77
CA PRO A 56 15.02 1.68 -9.06
C PRO A 56 14.21 2.98 -8.96
N PHE A 57 13.58 3.25 -7.83
CA PHE A 57 12.81 4.48 -7.59
C PHE A 57 13.45 5.41 -6.55
N GLY A 58 14.69 5.15 -6.13
CA GLY A 58 15.36 5.95 -5.11
C GLY A 58 15.49 7.43 -5.50
N GLY A 59 15.78 7.71 -6.77
CA GLY A 59 15.88 9.10 -7.27
C GLY A 59 14.54 9.85 -7.38
N ALA A 60 13.41 9.19 -7.15
CA ALA A 60 12.07 9.78 -7.27
C ALA A 60 11.43 10.13 -5.92
N VAL A 61 12.14 9.93 -4.81
CA VAL A 61 11.66 10.25 -3.45
C VAL A 61 12.59 11.25 -2.76
N PRO A 62 12.07 12.08 -1.83
CA PRO A 62 12.87 13.11 -1.18
C PRO A 62 13.95 12.50 -0.27
N HIS A 63 15.13 13.15 -0.22
CA HIS A 63 16.24 12.82 0.67
C HIS A 63 16.31 13.75 1.90
N ASP A 64 15.32 14.60 2.08
CA ASP A 64 15.20 15.61 3.10
C ASP A 64 14.13 15.24 4.16
N PRO A 65 13.88 16.10 5.16
CA PRO A 65 12.91 15.84 6.23
C PRO A 65 11.47 15.55 5.77
N ASP A 66 11.12 15.77 4.51
CA ASP A 66 9.80 15.39 3.97
C ASP A 66 9.68 13.88 3.75
N ASN A 67 10.79 13.13 3.81
CA ASN A 67 10.77 11.68 3.73
C ASN A 67 10.18 11.06 5.01
N LEU A 68 9.15 10.22 4.86
CA LEU A 68 8.45 9.60 5.99
C LEU A 68 9.34 8.67 6.84
N VAL A 69 10.43 8.11 6.29
CA VAL A 69 11.43 7.33 7.07
C VAL A 69 12.13 8.23 8.08
N LEU A 70 12.53 9.44 7.66
CA LEU A 70 13.14 10.43 8.55
C LEU A 70 12.14 10.95 9.59
N GLN A 71 10.90 11.21 9.18
CA GLN A 71 9.84 11.59 10.11
C GLN A 71 9.56 10.49 11.15
N ALA A 72 9.55 9.22 10.74
CA ALA A 72 9.37 8.09 11.63
C ALA A 72 10.51 7.97 12.65
N ARG A 73 11.77 8.12 12.19
CA ARG A 73 12.94 8.19 13.08
C ARG A 73 12.81 9.30 14.10
N ASP A 74 12.52 10.53 13.65
CA ASP A 74 12.48 11.69 14.51
C ASP A 74 11.34 11.61 15.53
N ALA A 75 10.17 11.12 15.09
CA ALA A 75 9.03 10.89 15.97
C ALA A 75 9.34 9.84 17.04
N TYR A 76 10.02 8.73 16.66
CA TYR A 76 10.43 7.68 17.59
C TYR A 76 11.43 8.21 18.62
N LEU A 77 12.53 8.88 18.19
CA LEU A 77 13.54 9.41 19.10
C LEU A 77 12.97 10.49 20.02
N THR A 78 12.07 11.33 19.52
CA THR A 78 11.39 12.35 20.33
C THR A 78 10.51 11.72 21.40
N ALA A 79 9.73 10.69 21.06
CA ALA A 79 8.81 10.04 21.99
C ALA A 79 9.55 9.19 23.02
N SER A 80 10.58 8.46 22.61
CA SER A 80 11.37 7.60 23.50
C SER A 80 12.35 8.37 24.39
N LYS A 81 12.78 9.56 23.97
CA LYS A 81 13.86 10.35 24.60
C LYS A 81 15.19 9.59 24.69
N ILE A 82 15.41 8.62 23.80
CA ILE A 82 16.66 7.86 23.72
C ILE A 82 17.73 8.76 23.12
N ASP A 83 18.87 8.84 23.80
CA ASP A 83 20.11 9.43 23.25
C ASP A 83 20.80 8.35 22.43
N ALA A 84 20.37 8.20 21.17
CA ALA A 84 20.87 7.17 20.28
C ALA A 84 22.28 7.48 19.80
N ALA A 85 23.17 6.51 19.88
CA ALA A 85 24.45 6.61 19.16
C ALA A 85 24.20 6.76 17.66
N PRO A 86 25.10 7.46 16.93
CA PRO A 86 24.92 7.69 15.49
C PRO A 86 24.76 6.37 14.70
N PHE A 87 23.88 6.39 13.73
CA PHE A 87 23.59 5.26 12.85
C PHE A 87 23.28 5.72 11.42
N ARG A 88 23.47 4.83 10.48
CA ARG A 88 23.05 5.02 9.08
C ARG A 88 21.74 4.27 8.85
N MET A 89 20.81 4.92 8.14
CA MET A 89 19.63 4.29 7.56
C MET A 89 19.77 4.23 6.04
N LEU A 90 19.37 3.10 5.45
CA LEU A 90 19.28 2.92 4.01
C LEU A 90 17.86 2.48 3.65
N LEU A 91 17.18 3.26 2.79
CA LEU A 91 15.92 2.91 2.16
C LEU A 91 16.20 2.35 0.76
N THR A 92 15.82 1.09 0.50
CA THR A 92 15.86 0.51 -0.85
C THR A 92 14.48 0.60 -1.48
N LYS A 93 14.31 1.51 -2.45
CA LYS A 93 13.02 1.85 -3.06
C LYS A 93 12.76 1.05 -4.32
N ARG A 94 11.84 0.07 -4.25
CA ARG A 94 11.41 -0.83 -5.34
C ARG A 94 10.00 -0.56 -5.80
N LEU A 95 9.18 0.10 -4.95
CA LEU A 95 7.81 0.47 -5.26
C LEU A 95 7.78 1.84 -5.94
N PRO A 96 6.97 2.03 -7.00
CA PRO A 96 6.78 3.33 -7.61
C PRO A 96 6.15 4.31 -6.59
N PRO A 97 6.65 5.55 -6.48
CA PRO A 97 6.08 6.55 -5.56
C PRO A 97 4.70 7.04 -6.04
N ALA A 98 3.89 7.55 -5.12
CA ALA A 98 2.55 8.10 -5.38
C ALA A 98 1.67 7.16 -6.24
N SER A 99 1.67 5.87 -5.93
CA SER A 99 1.15 4.80 -6.76
C SER A 99 -0.07 4.06 -6.19
N GLY A 100 -0.66 4.52 -5.07
CA GLY A 100 -1.84 3.91 -4.44
C GLY A 100 -1.58 2.61 -3.67
N ILE A 101 -0.32 2.21 -3.49
CA ILE A 101 0.08 0.98 -2.78
C ILE A 101 0.83 1.24 -1.47
N GLY A 102 0.67 2.42 -0.90
CA GLY A 102 1.13 2.76 0.45
C GLY A 102 2.64 2.74 0.66
N GLY A 103 3.46 2.88 -0.40
CA GLY A 103 4.91 2.71 -0.32
C GLY A 103 5.57 3.56 0.78
N GLY A 104 5.35 4.87 0.80
CA GLY A 104 5.93 5.76 1.83
C GLY A 104 5.44 5.43 3.25
N SER A 105 4.15 5.08 3.41
CA SER A 105 3.60 4.67 4.71
C SER A 105 4.18 3.33 5.18
N SER A 106 4.45 2.42 4.25
CA SER A 106 5.10 1.15 4.54
C SER A 106 6.58 1.34 4.90
N ASP A 107 7.27 2.27 4.22
CA ASP A 107 8.66 2.64 4.56
C ASP A 107 8.75 3.21 5.98
N ALA A 108 7.85 4.14 6.35
CA ALA A 108 7.77 4.70 7.69
C ALA A 108 7.47 3.61 8.75
N ALA A 109 6.53 2.72 8.45
CA ALA A 109 6.18 1.62 9.33
C ALA A 109 7.35 0.64 9.52
N ALA A 110 8.10 0.33 8.46
CA ALA A 110 9.29 -0.49 8.52
C ALA A 110 10.40 0.20 9.34
N ALA A 111 10.58 1.52 9.17
CA ALA A 111 11.51 2.30 9.99
C ALA A 111 11.14 2.24 11.48
N LEU A 112 9.86 2.40 11.84
CA LEU A 112 9.39 2.28 13.22
C LEU A 112 9.67 0.88 13.80
N ARG A 113 9.30 -0.21 13.09
CA ARG A 113 9.59 -1.58 13.54
C ARG A 113 11.09 -1.81 13.74
N LEU A 114 11.91 -1.26 12.86
CA LEU A 114 13.36 -1.37 12.92
C LEU A 114 13.94 -0.62 14.12
N MET A 115 13.43 0.59 14.40
CA MET A 115 13.82 1.39 15.57
C MET A 115 13.42 0.72 16.88
N GLU A 116 12.19 0.15 16.95
CA GLU A 116 11.74 -0.63 18.10
C GLU A 116 12.65 -1.83 18.36
N ALA A 117 13.01 -2.59 17.31
CA ALA A 117 13.89 -3.76 17.42
C ALA A 117 15.35 -3.40 17.73
N GLU A 118 15.80 -2.18 17.38
CA GLU A 118 17.18 -1.73 17.67
C GLU A 118 17.32 -1.17 19.07
N PHE A 119 16.35 -0.35 19.50
CA PHE A 119 16.44 0.40 20.76
C PHE A 119 15.56 -0.16 21.88
N GLU A 120 14.82 -1.24 21.62
CA GLU A 120 14.00 -1.97 22.60
C GLU A 120 12.99 -1.08 23.35
N TRP A 121 12.53 0.00 22.71
CA TRP A 121 11.49 0.87 23.25
C TRP A 121 10.18 0.69 22.46
N PRO A 122 9.08 0.27 23.14
CA PRO A 122 7.84 -0.09 22.46
C PRO A 122 7.16 1.16 21.83
N ILE A 123 6.65 0.99 20.62
CA ILE A 123 5.99 2.06 19.88
C ILE A 123 4.61 2.33 20.47
N PRO A 124 4.30 3.57 20.90
CA PRO A 124 2.96 3.95 21.34
C PRO A 124 1.95 3.83 20.18
N ASP A 125 0.73 3.36 20.48
CA ASP A 125 -0.33 3.13 19.49
C ASP A 125 -0.61 4.32 18.56
N LEU A 126 -0.48 5.55 19.07
CA LEU A 126 -0.75 6.76 18.30
C LEU A 126 0.43 7.26 17.47
N LEU A 127 1.63 6.73 17.68
CA LEU A 127 2.82 7.19 16.94
C LEU A 127 2.72 6.89 15.44
N PRO A 128 2.35 5.68 15.00
CA PRO A 128 2.14 5.42 13.57
C PRO A 128 1.10 6.34 12.93
N LEU A 129 -0.02 6.60 13.63
CA LEU A 129 -1.09 7.47 13.12
C LEU A 129 -0.64 8.91 12.92
N SER A 130 0.27 9.42 13.75
CA SER A 130 0.81 10.78 13.61
C SER A 130 1.62 11.00 12.33
N LEU A 131 2.10 9.92 11.69
CA LEU A 131 2.87 9.95 10.45
C LEU A 131 1.99 9.84 9.19
N GLY A 132 0.74 9.37 9.34
CA GLY A 132 -0.20 9.25 8.23
C GLY A 132 -1.25 8.17 8.46
N SER A 133 -2.40 8.29 7.81
CA SER A 133 -3.56 7.41 8.00
C SER A 133 -3.30 5.94 7.64
N ASP A 134 -2.43 5.67 6.65
CA ASP A 134 -2.08 4.31 6.23
C ASP A 134 -0.96 3.67 7.08
N VAL A 135 -0.21 4.48 7.86
CA VAL A 135 0.96 3.97 8.62
C VAL A 135 0.57 2.94 9.67
N PRO A 136 -0.54 3.08 10.43
CA PRO A 136 -0.98 2.04 11.37
C PRO A 136 -1.27 0.70 10.68
N ALA A 137 -1.92 0.70 9.51
CA ALA A 137 -2.17 -0.51 8.72
C ALA A 137 -0.86 -1.14 8.24
N CYS A 138 0.05 -0.33 7.69
CA CYS A 138 1.38 -0.76 7.25
C CYS A 138 2.26 -1.25 8.41
N PHE A 139 2.06 -0.72 9.63
CA PHE A 139 2.78 -1.18 10.82
C PHE A 139 2.36 -2.59 11.24
N ARG A 140 1.07 -2.94 11.10
CA ARG A 140 0.58 -4.31 11.30
C ARG A 140 1.00 -5.26 10.17
N ALA A 141 1.06 -4.76 8.93
CA ALA A 141 1.45 -5.49 7.71
C ALA A 141 0.75 -6.87 7.55
N SER A 142 -0.49 -6.97 8.00
CA SER A 142 -1.33 -8.17 7.92
C SER A 142 -2.72 -7.82 7.39
N PRO A 143 -3.48 -8.76 6.80
CA PRO A 143 -4.81 -8.50 6.28
C PRO A 143 -5.73 -7.86 7.32
N LEU A 144 -6.40 -6.76 6.95
CA LEU A 144 -7.27 -6.01 7.85
C LEU A 144 -8.39 -5.28 7.10
N ILE A 145 -9.44 -4.94 7.84
CA ILE A 145 -10.48 -4.01 7.43
C ILE A 145 -10.19 -2.66 8.10
N ALA A 146 -9.98 -1.64 7.29
CA ALA A 146 -9.80 -0.27 7.75
C ALA A 146 -11.10 0.51 7.60
N GLU A 147 -11.51 1.19 8.66
CA GLU A 147 -12.70 2.03 8.73
C GLU A 147 -12.36 3.40 9.33
N GLY A 148 -13.36 4.30 9.45
CA GLY A 148 -13.12 5.66 9.89
C GLY A 148 -12.38 6.44 8.80
N ARG A 149 -11.26 7.08 9.11
CA ARG A 149 -10.33 7.68 8.15
C ARG A 149 -9.22 6.71 7.72
N GLY A 150 -9.29 5.43 8.16
CA GLY A 150 -8.27 4.41 8.05
C GLY A 150 -7.60 4.02 9.38
N GLU A 151 -7.98 4.69 10.49
CA GLU A 151 -7.43 4.46 11.84
C GLU A 151 -8.13 3.33 12.61
N VAL A 152 -9.37 3.01 12.28
CA VAL A 152 -10.09 1.89 12.90
C VAL A 152 -9.74 0.62 12.16
N LEU A 153 -8.89 -0.22 12.79
CA LEU A 153 -8.34 -1.41 12.16
C LEU A 153 -8.90 -2.68 12.79
N ASN A 154 -9.75 -3.36 12.03
CA ASN A 154 -10.36 -4.63 12.39
C ASN A 154 -9.65 -5.80 11.70
N VAL A 155 -9.71 -6.99 12.28
CA VAL A 155 -9.17 -8.20 11.66
C VAL A 155 -9.99 -8.54 10.41
N ALA A 156 -9.32 -8.75 9.28
CA ALA A 156 -9.96 -9.21 8.06
C ALA A 156 -10.40 -10.69 8.18
N PRO A 157 -11.35 -11.13 7.32
CA PRO A 157 -11.62 -12.55 7.15
C PRO A 157 -10.33 -13.34 6.89
N TYR A 158 -10.30 -14.58 7.36
CA TYR A 158 -9.24 -15.50 6.94
C TYR A 158 -9.37 -15.77 5.44
N THR A 159 -8.26 -15.57 4.71
CA THR A 159 -8.14 -15.92 3.29
C THR A 159 -6.84 -16.69 3.06
N PRO A 160 -6.77 -17.56 2.04
CA PRO A 160 -5.49 -18.05 1.57
C PRO A 160 -4.65 -16.89 1.03
N GLU A 161 -3.36 -17.12 0.83
CA GLU A 161 -2.53 -16.23 0.01
C GLU A 161 -3.10 -16.17 -1.41
N LEU A 162 -3.23 -14.94 -1.96
CA LEU A 162 -3.84 -14.69 -3.24
C LEU A 162 -2.76 -14.38 -4.28
N ASP A 163 -2.66 -15.18 -5.32
CA ASP A 163 -1.78 -14.87 -6.45
C ASP A 163 -2.34 -13.69 -7.26
N ALA A 164 -1.49 -12.71 -7.53
CA ALA A 164 -1.90 -11.48 -8.22
C ALA A 164 -0.79 -10.89 -9.08
N VAL A 165 -1.19 -10.01 -9.98
CA VAL A 165 -0.27 -9.15 -10.75
C VAL A 165 -0.59 -7.69 -10.41
N LEU A 166 0.42 -6.95 -9.98
CA LEU A 166 0.37 -5.49 -9.82
C LEU A 166 0.90 -4.84 -11.10
N VAL A 167 0.17 -3.86 -11.60
CA VAL A 167 0.54 -3.09 -12.80
C VAL A 167 0.43 -1.62 -12.50
N ASN A 168 1.48 -0.85 -12.82
CA ASN A 168 1.46 0.61 -12.73
C ASN A 168 1.87 1.21 -14.08
N PRO A 169 1.02 2.03 -14.71
CA PRO A 169 1.30 2.61 -16.03
C PRO A 169 2.34 3.74 -16.01
N GLY A 170 2.98 4.01 -14.86
CA GLY A 170 4.03 5.02 -14.74
C GLY A 170 3.52 6.46 -14.61
N VAL A 171 2.22 6.66 -14.34
CA VAL A 171 1.64 7.98 -14.14
C VAL A 171 1.48 8.28 -12.65
N ALA A 172 1.69 9.55 -12.26
CA ALA A 172 1.49 9.98 -10.89
C ALA A 172 0.01 10.19 -10.59
N SER A 173 -0.47 9.61 -9.49
CA SER A 173 -1.85 9.77 -9.00
C SER A 173 -1.87 10.34 -7.58
N PRO A 174 -1.66 11.67 -7.40
CA PRO A 174 -1.66 12.29 -6.08
C PRO A 174 -3.01 12.14 -5.40
N THR A 175 -3.05 11.48 -4.25
CA THR A 175 -4.27 11.13 -3.50
C THR A 175 -5.22 12.31 -3.32
N GLY A 176 -4.70 13.48 -2.91
CA GLY A 176 -5.54 14.67 -2.71
C GLY A 176 -6.26 15.15 -3.97
N ARG A 177 -5.64 15.00 -5.16
CA ARG A 177 -6.28 15.36 -6.44
C ARG A 177 -7.40 14.38 -6.80
N VAL A 178 -7.22 13.11 -6.51
CA VAL A 178 -8.22 12.07 -6.79
C VAL A 178 -9.44 12.24 -5.86
N PHE A 179 -9.23 12.52 -4.57
CA PHE A 179 -10.32 12.84 -3.65
C PHE A 179 -11.05 14.12 -4.06
N ALA A 180 -10.34 15.18 -4.46
CA ALA A 180 -10.98 16.40 -4.98
C ALA A 180 -11.81 16.14 -6.23
N ALA A 181 -11.37 15.25 -7.13
CA ALA A 181 -12.13 14.84 -8.30
C ALA A 181 -13.35 13.98 -7.92
N TYR A 182 -13.22 13.12 -6.89
CA TYR A 182 -14.35 12.37 -6.31
C TYR A 182 -15.42 13.33 -5.77
N ASP A 183 -15.04 14.32 -4.97
CA ASP A 183 -15.97 15.33 -4.45
C ASP A 183 -16.67 16.11 -5.57
N ALA A 184 -15.93 16.49 -6.61
CA ALA A 184 -16.46 17.23 -7.75
C ALA A 184 -17.42 16.40 -8.62
N SER A 185 -17.35 15.05 -8.56
CA SER A 185 -18.23 14.17 -9.33
C SER A 185 -19.69 14.22 -8.88
N GLY A 186 -19.93 14.57 -7.61
CA GLY A 186 -21.24 14.54 -6.98
C GLY A 186 -21.81 13.12 -6.74
N ASP A 187 -21.04 12.06 -7.01
CA ASP A 187 -21.42 10.67 -6.74
C ASP A 187 -21.12 10.32 -5.28
N VAL A 188 -21.89 10.94 -4.37
CA VAL A 188 -21.74 10.72 -2.92
C VAL A 188 -22.29 9.36 -2.55
N ARG A 189 -21.43 8.49 -2.01
CA ARG A 189 -21.78 7.13 -1.56
C ARG A 189 -21.59 6.99 -0.06
N THR A 190 -21.96 5.83 0.48
CA THR A 190 -21.65 5.45 1.87
C THR A 190 -20.39 4.59 1.92
N ALA A 191 -19.62 4.76 3.00
CA ALA A 191 -18.42 3.96 3.28
C ALA A 191 -18.77 2.69 4.05
N ASP A 192 -19.85 1.99 3.68
CA ASP A 192 -20.28 0.79 4.38
C ASP A 192 -19.32 -0.36 4.06
N CYS A 193 -18.86 -1.05 5.12
CA CYS A 193 -18.17 -2.32 4.96
C CYS A 193 -19.18 -3.40 4.56
N PRO A 194 -18.93 -4.18 3.49
CA PRO A 194 -19.81 -5.29 3.14
C PRO A 194 -19.77 -6.35 4.25
N ASP A 195 -20.86 -7.12 4.36
CA ASP A 195 -20.89 -8.28 5.25
C ASP A 195 -19.95 -9.36 4.69
N LEU A 196 -18.85 -9.60 5.38
CA LEU A 196 -17.80 -10.53 4.98
C LEU A 196 -17.88 -11.80 5.84
N PRO A 197 -17.87 -13.00 5.24
CA PRO A 197 -17.82 -14.22 6.01
C PRO A 197 -16.48 -14.31 6.78
N PRO A 198 -16.43 -14.96 7.93
CA PRO A 198 -15.21 -15.01 8.76
C PRO A 198 -14.06 -15.79 8.09
N MET A 199 -14.38 -16.64 7.11
CA MET A 199 -13.43 -17.45 6.34
C MET A 199 -13.83 -17.48 4.88
N ILE A 200 -12.86 -17.32 4.00
CA ILE A 200 -13.00 -17.38 2.55
C ILE A 200 -11.96 -18.40 2.05
N GLY A 201 -12.40 -19.39 1.27
CA GLY A 201 -11.59 -20.59 0.99
C GLY A 201 -10.74 -20.50 -0.27
N SER A 202 -11.04 -19.56 -1.19
CA SER A 202 -10.33 -19.49 -2.49
C SER A 202 -10.27 -18.09 -3.08
N ALA A 203 -9.41 -17.90 -4.08
CA ALA A 203 -9.30 -16.66 -4.83
C ALA A 203 -10.58 -16.33 -5.61
N GLU A 204 -11.30 -17.35 -6.11
CA GLU A 204 -12.57 -17.20 -6.81
C GLU A 204 -13.66 -16.67 -5.87
N GLU A 205 -13.72 -17.18 -4.62
CA GLU A 205 -14.64 -16.66 -3.61
C GLU A 205 -14.32 -15.20 -3.25
N VAL A 206 -13.03 -14.85 -3.10
CA VAL A 206 -12.61 -13.46 -2.91
C VAL A 206 -13.04 -12.61 -4.11
N ALA A 207 -12.81 -13.05 -5.34
CA ALA A 207 -13.21 -12.34 -6.54
C ALA A 207 -14.74 -12.15 -6.63
N ALA A 208 -15.52 -13.16 -6.24
CA ALA A 208 -16.97 -13.07 -6.19
C ALA A 208 -17.44 -12.01 -5.19
N ILE A 209 -16.88 -11.95 -3.99
CA ILE A 209 -17.15 -10.88 -3.01
C ILE A 209 -16.75 -9.53 -3.58
N LEU A 210 -15.54 -9.42 -4.15
CA LEU A 210 -15.06 -8.17 -4.72
C LEU A 210 -15.93 -7.69 -5.90
N SER A 211 -16.61 -8.58 -6.64
CA SER A 211 -17.47 -8.20 -7.76
C SER A 211 -18.64 -7.28 -7.36
N ILE A 212 -19.07 -7.34 -6.12
CA ILE A 212 -20.12 -6.47 -5.55
C ILE A 212 -19.55 -5.30 -4.76
N CYS A 213 -18.23 -5.25 -4.56
CA CYS A 213 -17.52 -4.14 -3.93
C CYS A 213 -17.02 -3.15 -4.99
N ARG A 214 -16.54 -1.98 -4.55
CA ARG A 214 -16.04 -0.91 -5.42
C ARG A 214 -14.71 -0.36 -4.92
N ASN A 215 -14.05 0.37 -5.81
CA ASN A 215 -13.14 1.43 -5.41
C ASN A 215 -13.74 2.74 -5.89
N ASP A 216 -14.28 3.55 -4.98
CA ASP A 216 -14.98 4.78 -5.32
C ASP A 216 -14.06 5.86 -5.91
N LEU A 217 -12.75 5.69 -5.76
CA LEU A 217 -11.73 6.54 -6.36
C LEU A 217 -11.33 6.10 -7.77
N GLU A 218 -11.76 4.92 -8.27
CA GLU A 218 -11.32 4.38 -9.57
C GLU A 218 -11.78 5.30 -10.72
N ALA A 219 -13.05 5.66 -10.80
CA ALA A 219 -13.55 6.51 -11.85
C ALA A 219 -12.95 7.94 -11.84
N PRO A 220 -12.86 8.65 -10.69
CA PRO A 220 -12.12 9.91 -10.59
C PRO A 220 -10.65 9.82 -10.99
N ALA A 221 -9.95 8.74 -10.61
CA ALA A 221 -8.56 8.55 -10.98
C ALA A 221 -8.37 8.32 -12.49
N ILE A 222 -9.26 7.53 -13.12
CA ILE A 222 -9.27 7.31 -14.58
C ILE A 222 -9.56 8.62 -15.32
N MET A 223 -10.46 9.45 -14.83
CA MET A 223 -10.74 10.75 -15.43
C MET A 223 -9.51 11.67 -15.43
N LEU A 224 -8.68 11.59 -14.38
CA LEU A 224 -7.44 12.37 -14.29
C LEU A 224 -6.27 11.73 -15.06
N ASN A 225 -6.24 10.42 -15.15
CA ASN A 225 -5.17 9.64 -15.76
C ASN A 225 -5.78 8.45 -16.53
N PRO A 226 -6.13 8.64 -17.82
CA PRO A 226 -6.78 7.61 -18.65
C PRO A 226 -5.97 6.31 -18.79
N GLU A 227 -4.65 6.35 -18.58
CA GLU A 227 -3.76 5.19 -18.61
C GLU A 227 -4.12 4.15 -17.54
N ILE A 228 -4.74 4.57 -16.42
CA ILE A 228 -5.27 3.66 -15.40
C ILE A 228 -6.43 2.82 -15.98
N GLY A 229 -7.32 3.48 -16.74
CA GLY A 229 -8.42 2.82 -17.45
C GLY A 229 -7.92 1.81 -18.47
N GLU A 230 -6.92 2.20 -19.28
CA GLU A 230 -6.28 1.30 -20.24
C GLU A 230 -5.70 0.05 -19.55
N ALA A 231 -5.00 0.22 -18.44
CA ALA A 231 -4.43 -0.90 -17.70
C ALA A 231 -5.52 -1.84 -17.16
N LEU A 232 -6.63 -1.30 -16.65
CA LEU A 232 -7.77 -2.09 -16.18
C LEU A 232 -8.45 -2.85 -17.31
N GLU A 233 -8.68 -2.22 -18.46
CA GLU A 233 -9.28 -2.87 -19.65
C GLU A 233 -8.42 -4.03 -20.13
N ILE A 234 -7.11 -3.81 -20.30
CA ILE A 234 -6.18 -4.87 -20.72
C ILE A 234 -6.21 -6.04 -19.73
N LEU A 235 -6.18 -5.78 -18.43
CA LEU A 235 -6.20 -6.84 -17.42
C LEU A 235 -7.54 -7.60 -17.39
N ARG A 236 -8.67 -6.89 -17.51
CA ARG A 236 -10.01 -7.49 -17.51
C ARG A 236 -10.25 -8.40 -18.70
N ASP A 237 -9.62 -8.13 -19.84
CA ASP A 237 -9.71 -8.96 -21.05
C ASP A 237 -8.87 -10.24 -20.99
N GLN A 238 -8.05 -10.42 -19.95
CA GLN A 238 -7.24 -11.62 -19.84
C GLN A 238 -7.97 -12.76 -19.13
N HIS A 239 -7.94 -13.96 -19.71
CA HIS A 239 -8.57 -15.15 -19.12
C HIS A 239 -7.91 -15.63 -17.81
N GLN A 240 -6.70 -15.15 -17.50
CA GLN A 240 -6.02 -15.40 -16.23
C GLN A 240 -6.59 -14.56 -15.08
N THR A 241 -7.33 -13.50 -15.40
CA THR A 241 -7.83 -12.54 -14.43
C THR A 241 -9.19 -12.97 -13.88
N LEU A 242 -9.29 -13.20 -12.59
CA LEU A 242 -10.56 -13.37 -11.89
C LEU A 242 -11.27 -12.04 -11.69
N ILE A 243 -10.52 -11.03 -11.27
CA ILE A 243 -10.98 -9.65 -11.13
C ILE A 243 -9.79 -8.69 -11.25
N ALA A 244 -10.00 -7.52 -11.86
CA ALA A 244 -9.02 -6.43 -11.86
C ALA A 244 -9.64 -5.13 -11.32
N ARG A 245 -8.87 -4.41 -10.49
CA ARG A 245 -9.27 -3.15 -9.83
C ARG A 245 -8.08 -2.28 -9.51
N MET A 246 -8.33 -0.98 -9.36
CA MET A 246 -7.34 -0.04 -8.88
C MET A 246 -7.14 -0.17 -7.35
N SER A 247 -5.91 -0.08 -6.87
CA SER A 247 -5.59 -0.01 -5.45
C SER A 247 -5.53 1.44 -4.96
N GLY A 248 -6.21 1.72 -3.84
CA GLY A 248 -6.20 3.06 -3.24
C GLY A 248 -6.65 4.13 -4.23
N SER A 249 -5.91 5.22 -4.32
CA SER A 249 -6.11 6.33 -5.27
C SER A 249 -5.39 6.13 -6.61
N GLY A 250 -4.77 4.97 -6.85
CA GLY A 250 -4.02 4.67 -8.07
C GLY A 250 -2.58 5.26 -8.02
N ALA A 251 -1.78 5.16 -9.10
CA ALA A 251 -2.17 4.58 -10.40
C ALA A 251 -2.02 3.04 -10.50
N THR A 252 -1.62 2.36 -9.43
CA THR A 252 -1.46 0.91 -9.48
C THR A 252 -2.82 0.22 -9.53
N VAL A 253 -2.96 -0.70 -10.47
CA VAL A 253 -4.06 -1.64 -10.58
C VAL A 253 -3.56 -3.05 -10.26
N PHE A 254 -4.45 -3.91 -9.78
CA PHE A 254 -4.14 -5.31 -9.53
C PHE A 254 -5.11 -6.23 -10.28
N ALA A 255 -4.63 -7.40 -10.64
CA ALA A 255 -5.44 -8.50 -11.12
C ALA A 255 -5.25 -9.69 -10.18
N LEU A 256 -6.33 -10.21 -9.58
CA LEU A 256 -6.30 -11.50 -8.89
C LEU A 256 -6.38 -12.62 -9.91
N CYS A 257 -5.61 -13.67 -9.70
CA CYS A 257 -5.52 -14.86 -10.53
C CYS A 257 -5.95 -16.10 -9.73
N ALA A 258 -6.32 -17.17 -10.42
CA ALA A 258 -6.70 -18.42 -9.79
C ALA A 258 -5.53 -19.14 -9.11
N GLY A 259 -4.30 -18.85 -9.55
CA GLY A 259 -3.08 -19.41 -8.97
C GLY A 259 -1.81 -18.82 -9.57
N ALA A 260 -0.69 -19.38 -9.11
CA ALA A 260 0.65 -18.89 -9.44
C ALA A 260 0.98 -18.92 -10.93
N THR A 261 0.54 -19.98 -11.64
CA THR A 261 0.79 -20.14 -13.09
C THR A 261 0.06 -19.09 -13.91
N GLU A 262 -1.19 -18.79 -13.56
CA GLU A 262 -2.00 -17.76 -14.21
C GLU A 262 -1.39 -16.36 -13.97
N ALA A 263 -0.95 -16.08 -12.73
CA ALA A 263 -0.31 -14.83 -12.38
C ALA A 263 1.05 -14.65 -13.10
N GLU A 264 1.87 -15.69 -13.19
CA GLU A 264 3.14 -15.65 -13.93
C GLU A 264 2.89 -15.37 -15.42
N THR A 265 1.99 -16.13 -16.03
CA THR A 265 1.63 -15.97 -17.46
C THR A 265 1.11 -14.55 -17.74
N LEU A 266 0.27 -14.01 -16.84
CA LEU A 266 -0.26 -12.67 -16.99
C LEU A 266 0.84 -11.61 -16.86
N ALA A 267 1.73 -11.75 -15.88
CA ALA A 267 2.83 -10.81 -15.67
C ALA A 267 3.78 -10.77 -16.87
N GLU A 268 4.15 -11.95 -17.43
CA GLU A 268 4.99 -12.04 -18.63
C GLU A 268 4.34 -11.35 -19.84
N LYS A 269 3.05 -11.60 -20.08
CA LYS A 269 2.29 -10.94 -21.14
C LYS A 269 2.31 -9.44 -21.00
N MET A 270 2.03 -8.94 -19.80
CA MET A 270 2.01 -7.49 -19.51
C MET A 270 3.38 -6.85 -19.74
N GLN A 271 4.47 -7.50 -19.32
CA GLN A 271 5.83 -7.02 -19.56
C GLN A 271 6.21 -6.97 -21.04
N ILE A 272 5.72 -7.92 -21.85
CA ILE A 272 5.95 -7.96 -23.30
C ILE A 272 5.15 -6.84 -24.00
N TRP A 273 3.89 -6.68 -23.66
CA TRP A 273 2.99 -5.73 -24.34
C TRP A 273 3.23 -4.28 -23.92
N ARG A 274 3.60 -4.09 -22.66
CA ARG A 274 3.80 -2.77 -22.07
C ARG A 274 5.13 -2.73 -21.29
N PRO A 275 6.26 -2.77 -21.99
CA PRO A 275 7.60 -2.81 -21.37
C PRO A 275 7.93 -1.52 -20.61
N ASP A 276 7.19 -0.45 -20.85
CA ASP A 276 7.23 0.84 -20.18
C ASP A 276 6.48 0.86 -18.83
N TRP A 277 5.65 -0.16 -18.56
CA TRP A 277 4.90 -0.26 -17.31
C TRP A 277 5.68 -1.03 -16.23
N TRP A 278 5.47 -0.64 -14.99
CA TRP A 278 5.93 -1.44 -13.87
C TRP A 278 4.96 -2.60 -13.63
N VAL A 279 5.45 -3.82 -13.75
CA VAL A 279 4.67 -5.04 -13.59
C VAL A 279 5.34 -5.95 -12.58
N ARG A 280 4.57 -6.49 -11.63
CA ARG A 280 5.06 -7.45 -10.64
C ARG A 280 4.02 -8.54 -10.38
N ARG A 281 4.43 -9.81 -10.54
CA ARG A 281 3.73 -10.91 -9.94
C ARG A 281 4.00 -10.89 -8.43
N VAL A 282 2.95 -11.07 -7.63
CA VAL A 282 3.01 -11.05 -6.17
C VAL A 282 2.03 -12.06 -5.56
N ARG A 283 2.28 -12.41 -4.29
CA ARG A 283 1.26 -13.00 -3.42
C ARG A 283 0.75 -11.92 -2.48
N LEU A 284 -0.57 -11.85 -2.32
CA LEU A 284 -1.25 -10.92 -1.42
C LEU A 284 -1.73 -11.67 -0.19
N GLY A 285 -1.56 -11.08 0.98
CA GLY A 285 -1.88 -11.65 2.28
C GLY A 285 -1.06 -11.00 3.36
N GLY A 286 -0.10 -11.71 3.92
CA GLY A 286 0.78 -11.30 5.01
C GLY A 286 0.32 -11.86 6.37
N PRO A 287 1.08 -11.61 7.44
CA PRO A 287 2.36 -10.88 7.41
C PRO A 287 3.45 -11.63 6.63
N TRP A 288 4.37 -10.87 6.05
CA TRP A 288 5.53 -11.41 5.34
C TRP A 288 6.79 -11.21 6.18
N ASP A 289 7.55 -12.27 6.35
CA ASP A 289 8.87 -12.20 6.97
C ASP A 289 9.86 -11.51 6.02
N PRO A 290 10.82 -10.72 6.58
CA PRO A 290 11.81 -9.99 5.80
C PRO A 290 12.80 -10.90 5.06
#